data_c67b15ec608cef2af94283e5468747cc
#
_entry.id   c67b15ec608cef2af94283e5468747cc
#
_cell.length_a   1.000
_cell.length_b   1.000
_cell.length_c   1.000
_cell.angle_alpha   90.00
_cell.angle_beta   90.00
_cell.angle_gamma   90.00
#
_symmetry.space_group_name_H-M   'P 1'
#
loop_
_entity.id
_entity.type
_entity.pdbx_description
1 polymer ?
#
loop_
_entity_poly.entity_id
_entity_poly.type
_entity_poly.pdbx_seq_one_letter_code
_entity_poly.pdbx_strand_id
1 'polypeptide(L)'
;HTTNRRNLESKDILAVGKILLQSRALVKTELFPILFNLIKACSDSENQKIIEDLLQNEMHHYMELPHGKKLLDIIWNLEQAIIEQNYVHVKYQKYRDSKTVEYNLKPVGILYLDSYFCLMAYNDSISNNEFQNTTGTFPEQYRIDRVIEYEILEEHFRVPYSDRFEEGEFRKRME
;
A
#
# COMPACT_ATOMS: atom_id res chain seq x y z
N HIS A 1 -15.94 -31.90 17.02
CA HIS A 1 -15.58 -30.48 17.01
C HIS A 1 -15.86 -29.90 15.64
N THR A 2 -17.05 -29.37 15.45
CA THR A 2 -17.44 -28.57 14.29
C THR A 2 -16.73 -27.23 14.39
N THR A 3 -15.64 -27.08 13.64
CA THR A 3 -15.01 -25.79 13.40
C THR A 3 -16.02 -24.93 12.65
N ASN A 4 -16.62 -23.99 13.37
CA ASN A 4 -17.48 -22.96 12.80
C ASN A 4 -16.59 -22.02 11.96
N ARG A 5 -16.31 -22.40 10.71
CA ARG A 5 -15.69 -21.48 9.74
C ARG A 5 -16.70 -20.37 9.50
N ARG A 6 -16.50 -19.23 10.13
CA ARG A 6 -17.22 -18.01 9.76
C ARG A 6 -16.82 -17.66 8.33
N ASN A 7 -17.61 -18.09 7.38
CA ASN A 7 -17.48 -17.60 6.02
C ASN A 7 -17.86 -16.12 6.00
N LEU A 8 -17.24 -15.35 5.09
CA LEU A 8 -17.63 -13.98 4.85
C LEU A 8 -19.10 -13.93 4.46
N GLU A 9 -19.85 -13.04 5.10
CA GLU A 9 -21.26 -12.81 4.74
C GLU A 9 -21.34 -11.92 3.48
N SER A 10 -22.45 -12.04 2.75
CA SER A 10 -22.66 -11.26 1.52
C SER A 10 -22.51 -9.75 1.71
N LYS A 11 -22.98 -9.22 2.84
CA LYS A 11 -22.85 -7.81 3.19
C LYS A 11 -21.38 -7.38 3.43
N ASP A 12 -20.56 -8.27 3.98
CA ASP A 12 -19.13 -8.00 4.21
C ASP A 12 -18.41 -7.89 2.87
N ILE A 13 -18.69 -8.83 1.96
CA ILE A 13 -18.11 -8.85 0.61
C ILE A 13 -18.54 -7.62 -0.19
N LEU A 14 -19.82 -7.26 -0.11
CA LEU A 14 -20.33 -6.07 -0.77
C LEU A 14 -19.63 -4.80 -0.27
N ALA A 15 -19.49 -4.64 1.03
CA ALA A 15 -18.81 -3.48 1.64
C ALA A 15 -17.34 -3.39 1.20
N VAL A 16 -16.59 -4.50 1.28
CA VAL A 16 -15.19 -4.55 0.82
C VAL A 16 -15.09 -4.27 -0.68
N GLY A 17 -15.95 -4.87 -1.49
CA GLY A 17 -15.99 -4.63 -2.94
C GLY A 17 -16.24 -3.16 -3.29
N LYS A 18 -17.18 -2.51 -2.59
CA LYS A 18 -17.44 -1.07 -2.74
C LYS A 18 -16.21 -0.22 -2.42
N ILE A 19 -15.56 -0.49 -1.28
CA ILE A 19 -14.35 0.23 -0.86
C ILE A 19 -13.23 0.05 -1.89
N LEU A 20 -12.99 -1.18 -2.34
CA LEU A 20 -11.96 -1.47 -3.34
C LEU A 20 -12.20 -0.74 -4.66
N LEU A 21 -13.43 -0.78 -5.17
CA LEU A 21 -13.78 -0.09 -6.41
C LEU A 21 -13.69 1.43 -6.28
N GLN A 22 -14.16 2.00 -5.19
CA GLN A 22 -14.11 3.45 -4.95
C GLN A 22 -12.69 3.95 -4.68
N SER A 23 -11.82 3.11 -4.14
CA SER A 23 -10.43 3.49 -3.85
C SER A 23 -9.61 3.83 -5.09
N ARG A 24 -9.91 3.19 -6.22
CA ARG A 24 -9.13 3.27 -7.47
C ARG A 24 -7.65 2.90 -7.29
N ALA A 25 -7.31 2.23 -6.19
CA ALA A 25 -5.94 1.98 -5.76
C ALA A 25 -5.15 1.05 -6.69
N LEU A 26 -5.84 0.13 -7.35
CA LEU A 26 -5.24 -0.93 -8.15
C LEU A 26 -5.70 -0.88 -9.60
N VAL A 27 -4.87 -1.37 -10.50
CA VAL A 27 -5.26 -1.57 -11.91
C VAL A 27 -6.29 -2.70 -12.02
N LYS A 28 -7.12 -2.69 -13.08
CA LYS A 28 -8.18 -3.70 -13.29
C LYS A 28 -7.64 -5.12 -13.22
N THR A 29 -6.46 -5.35 -13.80
CA THR A 29 -5.84 -6.69 -13.85
C THR A 29 -5.43 -7.22 -12.48
N GLU A 30 -5.27 -6.37 -11.46
CA GLU A 30 -5.05 -6.77 -10.06
C GLU A 30 -6.35 -6.80 -9.27
N LEU A 31 -7.20 -5.77 -9.44
CA LEU A 31 -8.40 -5.59 -8.64
C LEU A 31 -9.47 -6.64 -8.94
N PHE A 32 -9.77 -6.89 -10.21
CA PHE A 32 -10.89 -7.75 -10.60
C PHE A 32 -10.71 -9.20 -10.14
N PRO A 33 -9.53 -9.83 -10.25
CA PRO A 33 -9.31 -11.15 -9.68
C PRO A 33 -9.54 -11.20 -8.16
N ILE A 34 -9.17 -10.15 -7.42
CA ILE A 34 -9.43 -10.03 -5.98
C ILE A 34 -10.94 -10.01 -5.71
N LEU A 35 -11.68 -9.17 -6.44
CA LEU A 35 -13.14 -9.07 -6.29
C LEU A 35 -13.84 -10.39 -6.61
N PHE A 36 -13.48 -11.06 -7.70
CA PHE A 36 -14.07 -12.35 -8.06
C PHE A 36 -13.78 -13.43 -7.02
N ASN A 37 -12.56 -13.46 -6.45
CA ASN A 37 -12.21 -14.40 -5.39
C ASN A 37 -12.99 -14.10 -4.09
N LEU A 38 -13.18 -12.83 -3.74
CA LEU A 38 -13.99 -12.43 -2.59
C LEU A 38 -15.46 -12.85 -2.78
N ILE A 39 -16.03 -12.65 -3.96
CA ILE A 39 -17.42 -13.06 -4.26
C ILE A 39 -17.56 -14.58 -4.16
N LYS A 40 -16.61 -15.34 -4.70
CA LYS A 40 -16.58 -16.80 -4.60
C LYS A 40 -16.41 -17.32 -3.16
N ALA A 41 -15.85 -16.52 -2.26
CA ALA A 41 -15.74 -16.87 -0.85
C ALA A 41 -17.09 -16.81 -0.12
N CYS A 42 -18.13 -16.24 -0.73
CA CYS A 42 -19.50 -16.34 -0.26
C CYS A 42 -19.97 -17.79 -0.37
N SER A 43 -20.54 -18.32 0.69
CA SER A 43 -20.96 -19.73 0.75
C SER A 43 -22.22 -20.07 -0.07
N ASP A 44 -22.97 -19.05 -0.47
CA ASP A 44 -24.24 -19.19 -1.16
C ASP A 44 -24.17 -18.65 -2.59
N SER A 45 -24.41 -19.52 -3.57
CA SER A 45 -24.38 -19.17 -4.99
C SER A 45 -25.43 -18.13 -5.41
N GLU A 46 -26.59 -18.10 -4.75
CA GLU A 46 -27.62 -17.09 -5.01
C GLU A 46 -27.13 -15.71 -4.57
N ASN A 47 -26.54 -15.62 -3.39
CA ASN A 47 -25.94 -14.39 -2.89
C ASN A 47 -24.73 -13.92 -3.70
N GLN A 48 -23.93 -14.85 -4.26
CA GLN A 48 -22.85 -14.49 -5.18
C GLN A 48 -23.38 -13.70 -6.36
N LYS A 49 -24.43 -14.20 -7.00
CA LYS A 49 -25.07 -13.52 -8.13
C LYS A 49 -25.63 -12.15 -7.76
N ILE A 50 -26.26 -12.03 -6.60
CA ILE A 50 -26.77 -10.74 -6.10
C ILE A 50 -25.63 -9.73 -5.94
N ILE A 51 -24.50 -10.13 -5.36
CA ILE A 51 -23.32 -9.26 -5.18
C ILE A 51 -22.74 -8.86 -6.53
N GLU A 52 -22.61 -9.79 -7.47
CA GLU A 52 -22.14 -9.50 -8.84
C GLU A 52 -23.04 -8.45 -9.50
N ASP A 53 -24.35 -8.61 -9.45
CA ASP A 53 -25.32 -7.67 -10.02
C ASP A 53 -25.20 -6.28 -9.37
N LEU A 54 -25.04 -6.23 -8.05
CA LEU A 54 -24.89 -4.97 -7.30
C LEU A 54 -23.58 -4.22 -7.60
N LEU A 55 -22.50 -4.94 -7.91
CA LEU A 55 -21.19 -4.34 -8.21
C LEU A 55 -20.97 -4.12 -9.70
N GLN A 56 -21.78 -4.73 -10.58
CA GLN A 56 -21.55 -4.76 -12.03
C GLN A 56 -21.41 -3.37 -12.63
N ASN A 57 -22.25 -2.42 -12.26
CA ASN A 57 -22.20 -1.07 -12.81
C ASN A 57 -20.88 -0.36 -12.44
N GLU A 58 -20.42 -0.49 -11.20
CA GLU A 58 -19.19 0.12 -10.74
C GLU A 58 -17.96 -0.53 -11.37
N MET A 59 -18.00 -1.86 -11.55
CA MET A 59 -16.93 -2.60 -12.26
C MET A 59 -16.86 -2.16 -13.72
N HIS A 60 -18.03 -1.99 -14.40
CA HIS A 60 -18.06 -1.56 -15.79
C HIS A 60 -17.49 -0.16 -15.98
N HIS A 61 -17.74 0.75 -15.07
CA HIS A 61 -17.28 2.14 -15.10
C HIS A 61 -15.98 2.37 -14.32
N TYR A 62 -15.32 1.30 -13.85
CA TYR A 62 -14.08 1.44 -13.10
C TYR A 62 -13.00 2.12 -13.91
N MET A 63 -12.46 3.21 -13.38
CA MET A 63 -11.38 3.97 -13.98
C MET A 63 -10.12 3.83 -13.14
N GLU A 64 -9.09 3.24 -13.72
CA GLU A 64 -7.76 3.14 -13.10
C GLU A 64 -7.13 4.52 -12.93
N LEU A 65 -6.21 4.64 -11.98
CA LEU A 65 -5.34 5.81 -11.89
C LEU A 65 -4.39 5.86 -13.11
N PRO A 66 -3.98 7.07 -13.56
CA PRO A 66 -3.22 7.25 -14.80
C PRO A 66 -1.87 6.52 -14.87
N HIS A 67 -1.30 6.13 -13.72
CA HIS A 67 0.00 5.45 -13.70
C HIS A 67 -0.04 4.05 -14.35
N GLY A 68 -1.18 3.34 -14.32
CA GLY A 68 -1.37 2.03 -14.94
C GLY A 68 -0.43 0.92 -14.43
N LYS A 69 0.20 1.09 -13.27
CA LYS A 69 1.18 0.14 -12.72
C LYS A 69 0.54 -0.87 -11.81
N LYS A 70 1.00 -2.13 -11.93
CA LYS A 70 0.72 -3.18 -10.95
C LYS A 70 1.49 -2.90 -9.66
N LEU A 71 0.83 -2.98 -8.52
CA LEU A 71 1.39 -2.59 -7.24
C LEU A 71 1.45 -3.71 -6.20
N LEU A 72 0.72 -4.81 -6.36
CA LEU A 72 0.62 -5.84 -5.33
C LEU A 72 1.98 -6.46 -4.99
N ASP A 73 2.79 -6.79 -5.98
CA ASP A 73 4.08 -7.44 -5.75
C ASP A 73 5.06 -6.49 -5.05
N ILE A 74 5.15 -5.23 -5.48
CA ILE A 74 6.03 -4.26 -4.84
C ILE A 74 5.58 -3.96 -3.40
N ILE A 75 4.28 -3.83 -3.15
CA ILE A 75 3.73 -3.64 -1.81
C ILE A 75 4.11 -4.83 -0.92
N TRP A 76 3.90 -6.06 -1.40
CA TRP A 76 4.26 -7.27 -0.66
C TRP A 76 5.74 -7.30 -0.29
N ASN A 77 6.62 -7.05 -1.26
CA ASN A 77 8.05 -7.09 -1.03
C ASN A 77 8.53 -5.96 -0.09
N LEU A 78 7.97 -4.76 -0.21
CA LEU A 78 8.28 -3.65 0.69
C LEU A 78 7.79 -3.92 2.12
N GLU A 79 6.62 -4.53 2.30
CA GLU A 79 6.13 -4.92 3.64
C GLU A 79 7.05 -5.97 4.29
N GLN A 80 7.59 -6.93 3.52
CA GLN A 80 8.59 -7.87 4.04
C GLN A 80 9.87 -7.12 4.48
N ALA A 81 10.35 -6.17 3.66
CA ALA A 81 11.51 -5.36 4.01
C ALA A 81 11.28 -4.51 5.29
N ILE A 82 10.05 -4.00 5.50
CA ILE A 82 9.68 -3.28 6.72
C ILE A 82 9.75 -4.20 7.94
N ILE A 83 9.18 -5.40 7.85
CA ILE A 83 9.19 -6.38 8.95
C ILE A 83 10.62 -6.79 9.31
N GLU A 84 11.44 -7.05 8.30
CA GLU A 84 12.83 -7.50 8.47
C GLU A 84 13.80 -6.33 8.72
N GLN A 85 13.33 -5.08 8.61
CA GLN A 85 14.14 -3.87 8.75
C GLN A 85 15.31 -3.80 7.76
N ASN A 86 15.09 -4.20 6.53
CA ASN A 86 16.07 -4.10 5.46
C ASN A 86 16.06 -2.69 4.84
N TYR A 87 17.25 -2.20 4.48
CA TYR A 87 17.34 -1.05 3.57
C TYR A 87 16.75 -1.40 2.20
N VAL A 88 16.17 -0.41 1.56
CA VAL A 88 15.69 -0.53 0.19
C VAL A 88 16.31 0.56 -0.67
N HIS A 89 17.01 0.13 -1.70
CA HIS A 89 17.48 1.06 -2.74
C HIS A 89 16.36 1.26 -3.75
N VAL A 90 16.00 2.50 -4.05
CA VAL A 90 14.94 2.85 -4.99
C VAL A 90 15.41 3.85 -6.02
N LYS A 91 15.01 3.62 -7.25
CA LYS A 91 15.07 4.58 -8.34
C LYS A 91 13.69 5.22 -8.48
N TYR A 92 13.60 6.49 -8.21
CA TYR A 92 12.35 7.19 -7.97
C TYR A 92 12.16 8.37 -8.92
N GLN A 93 10.95 8.51 -9.49
CA GLN A 93 10.60 9.63 -10.35
C GLN A 93 9.97 10.77 -9.53
N LYS A 94 10.66 11.90 -9.46
CA LYS A 94 10.14 13.10 -8.77
C LYS A 94 8.93 13.71 -9.50
N TYR A 95 8.04 14.31 -8.71
CA TYR A 95 6.80 14.90 -9.25
C TYR A 95 7.04 16.16 -10.09
N ARG A 96 7.86 17.08 -9.59
CA ARG A 96 7.95 18.43 -10.14
C ARG A 96 8.66 18.53 -11.49
N ASP A 97 9.69 17.74 -11.71
CA ASP A 97 10.58 17.85 -12.86
C ASP A 97 10.76 16.54 -13.64
N SER A 98 10.01 15.51 -13.25
CA SER A 98 10.11 14.14 -13.78
C SER A 98 11.53 13.55 -13.73
N LYS A 99 12.43 14.16 -12.96
CA LYS A 99 13.79 13.64 -12.78
C LYS A 99 13.76 12.33 -12.01
N THR A 100 14.60 11.44 -12.46
CA THR A 100 14.88 10.20 -11.75
C THR A 100 16.01 10.42 -10.76
N VAL A 101 15.78 9.99 -9.52
CA VAL A 101 16.75 10.06 -8.43
C VAL A 101 16.84 8.70 -7.74
N GLU A 102 17.98 8.42 -7.13
CA GLU A 102 18.21 7.19 -6.39
C GLU A 102 18.28 7.50 -4.89
N TYR A 103 17.65 6.66 -4.09
CA TYR A 103 17.62 6.79 -2.64
C TYR A 103 17.93 5.45 -1.98
N ASN A 104 18.63 5.50 -0.86
CA ASN A 104 18.70 4.41 0.11
C ASN A 104 17.73 4.73 1.25
N LEU A 105 16.67 3.97 1.35
CA LEU A 105 15.58 4.21 2.26
C LEU A 105 15.56 3.20 3.40
N LYS A 106 15.16 3.66 4.58
CA LYS A 106 14.77 2.85 5.74
C LYS A 106 13.26 2.80 5.79
N PRO A 107 12.62 1.79 5.19
CA PRO A 107 11.16 1.72 5.14
C PRO A 107 10.58 1.40 6.51
N VAL A 108 9.52 2.10 6.91
CA VAL A 108 8.88 1.94 8.22
C VAL A 108 7.39 1.67 8.16
N GLY A 109 6.75 1.89 7.02
CA GLY A 109 5.33 1.59 6.83
C GLY A 109 4.85 1.88 5.42
N ILE A 110 3.67 1.36 5.09
CA ILE A 110 2.95 1.69 3.86
C ILE A 110 1.57 2.21 4.25
N LEU A 111 1.21 3.38 3.73
CA LEU A 111 -0.09 4.00 3.95
C LEU A 111 -0.84 4.15 2.63
N TYR A 112 -2.16 4.12 2.71
CA TYR A 112 -3.03 4.51 1.61
C TYR A 112 -3.53 5.93 1.86
N LEU A 113 -3.05 6.88 1.06
CA LEU A 113 -3.31 8.31 1.20
C LEU A 113 -3.67 8.91 -0.17
N ASP A 114 -4.74 9.70 -0.21
CA ASP A 114 -5.16 10.43 -1.41
C ASP A 114 -5.23 9.57 -2.68
N SER A 115 -5.79 8.37 -2.56
CA SER A 115 -5.91 7.37 -3.63
C SER A 115 -4.60 6.67 -4.05
N TYR A 116 -3.50 6.87 -3.32
CA TYR A 116 -2.20 6.25 -3.62
C TYR A 116 -1.64 5.46 -2.45
N PHE A 117 -0.95 4.37 -2.76
CA PHE A 117 -0.09 3.71 -1.79
C PHE A 117 1.22 4.48 -1.66
N CYS A 118 1.59 4.78 -0.43
CA CYS A 118 2.77 5.57 -0.09
C CYS A 118 3.66 4.80 0.87
N LEU A 119 4.93 4.64 0.49
CA LEU A 119 5.96 4.15 1.38
C LEU A 119 6.40 5.28 2.31
N MET A 120 6.35 5.02 3.60
CA MET A 120 6.91 5.89 4.63
C MET A 120 8.33 5.41 4.94
N ALA A 121 9.31 6.26 4.76
CA ALA A 121 10.71 5.87 4.93
C ALA A 121 11.59 7.05 5.35
N TYR A 122 12.66 6.76 6.08
CA TYR A 122 13.75 7.70 6.30
C TYR A 122 14.74 7.59 5.15
N ASN A 123 15.24 8.73 4.70
CA ASN A 123 16.22 8.80 3.61
C ASN A 123 17.62 9.01 4.17
N ASP A 124 18.48 8.01 4.01
CA ASP A 124 19.86 8.08 4.47
C ASP A 124 20.75 9.02 3.63
N SER A 125 20.33 9.34 2.41
CA SER A 125 21.11 10.19 1.49
C SER A 125 21.20 11.66 1.94
N ILE A 126 20.37 12.07 2.91
CA ILE A 126 20.33 13.44 3.43
C ILE A 126 21.21 13.61 4.68
N SER A 127 21.79 12.55 5.20
CA SER A 127 22.24 12.53 6.57
C SER A 127 23.74 12.54 6.80
N ASN A 128 24.52 13.40 6.26
CA ASN A 128 25.86 13.43 6.89
C ASN A 128 26.31 14.78 7.48
N ASN A 129 25.58 15.89 7.36
CA ASN A 129 26.11 17.14 7.90
C ASN A 129 25.13 18.09 8.62
N GLU A 130 23.81 17.88 8.62
CA GLU A 130 22.90 18.89 9.21
C GLU A 130 21.87 18.41 10.22
N PHE A 131 21.72 17.11 10.48
CA PHE A 131 20.64 16.57 11.34
C PHE A 131 21.09 15.81 12.59
N GLN A 132 22.19 16.17 13.19
CA GLN A 132 22.60 15.56 14.49
C GLN A 132 21.73 16.00 15.70
N ASN A 133 20.75 16.88 15.54
CA ASN A 133 20.02 17.45 16.67
C ASN A 133 18.49 17.57 16.52
N THR A 134 17.85 16.81 15.64
CA THR A 134 16.40 16.81 15.56
C THR A 134 15.80 15.52 16.13
N THR A 135 15.55 15.52 17.41
CA THR A 135 14.52 14.72 18.04
C THR A 135 13.19 14.99 17.29
N GLY A 136 12.79 14.07 16.42
CA GLY A 136 11.51 14.18 15.74
C GLY A 136 11.53 14.29 14.22
N THR A 137 12.51 13.73 13.53
CA THR A 137 12.42 13.55 12.08
C THR A 137 11.33 12.54 11.75
N PHE A 138 10.29 13.03 11.08
CA PHE A 138 9.26 12.15 10.53
C PHE A 138 9.77 11.45 9.29
N PRO A 139 9.28 10.22 9.02
CA PRO A 139 9.56 9.58 7.75
C PRO A 139 8.97 10.39 6.59
N GLU A 140 9.69 10.44 5.49
CA GLU A 140 9.22 11.03 4.25
C GLU A 140 8.26 10.08 3.53
N GLN A 141 7.41 10.66 2.68
CA GLN A 141 6.39 9.95 1.94
C GLN A 141 6.82 9.76 0.48
N TYR A 142 6.86 8.50 0.04
CA TYR A 142 7.20 8.12 -1.32
C TYR A 142 6.04 7.36 -1.98
N ARG A 143 5.44 7.90 -3.02
CA ARG A 143 4.39 7.22 -3.77
C ARG A 143 4.97 5.97 -4.46
N ILE A 144 4.39 4.80 -4.19
CA ILE A 144 4.89 3.53 -4.71
C ILE A 144 4.77 3.45 -6.23
N ASP A 145 3.74 4.05 -6.83
CA ASP A 145 3.57 4.12 -8.29
C ASP A 145 4.67 4.90 -9.02
N ARG A 146 5.49 5.68 -8.30
CA ARG A 146 6.63 6.44 -8.85
C ARG A 146 7.97 5.74 -8.70
N VAL A 147 8.00 4.61 -8.01
CA VAL A 147 9.18 3.75 -7.97
C VAL A 147 9.36 3.11 -9.34
N ILE A 148 10.49 3.38 -9.99
CA ILE A 148 10.85 2.82 -11.31
C ILE A 148 11.47 1.43 -11.12
N GLU A 149 12.43 1.35 -10.23
CA GLU A 149 13.16 0.15 -9.86
C GLU A 149 13.38 0.15 -8.35
N TYR A 150 13.47 -1.01 -7.74
CA TYR A 150 13.80 -1.15 -6.33
C TYR A 150 14.60 -2.43 -6.09
N GLU A 151 15.43 -2.41 -5.05
CA GLU A 151 16.21 -3.54 -4.59
C GLU A 151 16.18 -3.57 -3.06
N ILE A 152 15.83 -4.72 -2.50
CA ILE A 152 15.91 -4.93 -1.06
C ILE A 152 17.32 -5.36 -0.73
N LEU A 153 18.01 -4.57 0.10
CA LEU A 153 19.38 -4.80 0.46
C LEU A 153 19.47 -5.79 1.63
N GLU A 154 20.62 -6.50 1.72
CA GLU A 154 20.87 -7.40 2.84
C GLU A 154 21.16 -6.65 4.15
N GLU A 155 21.54 -5.38 4.06
CA GLU A 155 21.79 -4.56 5.24
C GLU A 155 20.51 -4.27 6.00
N HIS A 156 20.62 -4.36 7.31
CA HIS A 156 19.54 -4.06 8.25
C HIS A 156 19.77 -2.74 8.97
N PHE A 157 18.69 -2.06 9.28
CA PHE A 157 18.70 -0.90 10.18
C PHE A 157 17.92 -1.22 11.46
N ARG A 158 18.14 -0.41 12.50
CA ARG A 158 17.34 -0.49 13.72
C ARG A 158 16.58 0.81 13.91
N VAL A 159 15.29 0.67 14.13
CA VAL A 159 14.46 1.78 14.60
C VAL A 159 14.27 1.56 16.10
N PRO A 160 14.73 2.49 16.97
CA PRO A 160 14.43 2.45 18.39
C PRO A 160 12.92 2.34 18.61
N TYR A 161 12.50 1.68 19.68
CA TYR A 161 11.07 1.50 19.97
C TYR A 161 10.33 2.84 20.08
N SER A 162 11.00 3.86 20.61
CA SER A 162 10.50 5.24 20.71
C SER A 162 10.24 5.90 19.35
N ASP A 163 10.93 5.44 18.31
CA ASP A 163 10.90 6.06 16.98
C ASP A 163 10.15 5.18 15.96
N ARG A 164 9.50 4.12 16.45
CA ARG A 164 8.66 3.28 15.57
C ARG A 164 7.53 4.12 15.00
N PHE A 165 7.38 3.98 13.70
CA PHE A 165 6.28 4.64 12.99
C PHE A 165 4.94 4.14 13.51
N GLU A 166 4.17 5.06 14.11
CA GLU A 166 2.79 4.82 14.53
C GLU A 166 1.85 5.53 13.56
N GLU A 167 1.17 4.74 12.73
CA GLU A 167 0.23 5.26 11.73
C GLU A 167 -0.81 6.20 12.33
N GLY A 168 -1.33 5.87 13.50
CA GLY A 168 -2.33 6.71 14.19
C GLY A 168 -1.81 8.10 14.56
N GLU A 169 -0.57 8.19 15.01
CA GLU A 169 0.05 9.49 15.32
C GLU A 169 0.38 10.29 14.06
N PHE A 170 0.77 9.60 12.98
CA PHE A 170 1.00 10.26 11.69
C PHE A 170 -0.30 10.85 11.13
N ARG A 171 -1.40 10.09 11.15
CA ARG A 171 -2.70 10.58 10.66
C ARG A 171 -3.21 11.78 11.46
N LYS A 172 -3.10 11.79 12.78
CA LYS A 172 -3.50 12.92 13.63
C LYS A 172 -2.77 14.23 13.32
N ARG A 173 -1.58 14.16 12.75
CA ARG A 173 -0.79 15.36 12.42
C ARG A 173 -1.06 15.86 10.98
N MET A 174 -1.74 15.07 10.17
CA MET A 174 -2.13 15.44 8.81
C MET A 174 -3.54 16.06 8.76
N GLU A 175 -4.34 15.88 9.82
CA GLU A 175 -5.62 16.55 10.02
C GLU A 175 -5.42 17.95 10.63
#